data_e903dacf3ffa30bb329611dce3d86c8f
#
_entry.id   e903dacf3ffa30bb329611dce3d86c8f
#
_cell.length_a   1.000
_cell.length_b   1.000
_cell.length_c   1.000
_cell.angle_alpha   90.00
_cell.angle_beta   90.00
_cell.angle_gamma   90.00
#
_symmetry.space_group_name_H-M   'P 1'
#
loop_
_entity.id
_entity.type
_entity.pdbx_description
1 polymer ?
#
loop_
_entity_poly.entity_id
_entity_poly.type
_entity_poly.pdbx_seq_one_letter_code
_entity_poly.pdbx_strand_id
1 'polypeptide(L)' 'MIEERIYRLEDLHHGICIHCEEESDEITADGRCVDCVEEELFIEQCMKGGEQW' A
#
# COMPACT_ATOMS: atom_id res chain seq x y z
N MET A 1 -17.15 -11.59 0.24
CA MET A 1 -16.32 -11.26 0.43
C MET A 1 -16.02 -10.01 0.21
N ILE A 2 -15.60 -9.22 0.81
CA ILE A 2 -15.29 -8.02 0.57
C ILE A 2 -13.91 -7.73 0.61
N GLU A 3 -13.42 -7.06 -0.35
CA GLU A 3 -12.17 -6.71 -0.40
C GLU A 3 -12.05 -5.37 0.01
N GLU A 4 -11.59 -4.90 1.06
CA GLU A 4 -11.45 -3.57 1.40
C GLU A 4 -10.15 -3.05 0.99
N ARG A 5 -10.04 -2.14 0.07
CA ARG A 5 -8.84 -1.54 -0.36
C ARG A 5 -8.67 -0.25 0.35
N ILE A 6 -7.47 0.06 0.81
CA ILE A 6 -7.23 1.34 1.45
C ILE A 6 -6.92 2.39 0.44
N TYR A 7 -6.95 2.09 -0.85
CA TYR A 7 -6.76 3.10 -1.86
C TYR A 7 -7.76 2.85 -2.96
N ARG A 8 -8.02 3.88 -3.77
CA ARG A 8 -8.94 3.74 -4.86
C ARG A 8 -8.19 3.79 -6.14
N LEU A 9 -8.54 2.96 -7.08
CA LEU A 9 -7.84 2.94 -8.36
C LEU A 9 -7.95 4.29 -9.04
N GLU A 10 -9.04 4.99 -8.87
CA GLU A 10 -9.17 6.27 -9.54
C GLU A 10 -8.35 7.34 -8.86
N ASP A 11 -7.82 7.10 -7.69
CA ASP A 11 -7.01 8.09 -7.04
C ASP A 11 -5.54 7.89 -7.38
N LEU A 12 -5.20 6.86 -8.09
CA LEU A 12 -3.81 6.61 -8.42
C LEU A 12 -3.32 7.59 -9.46
N HIS A 13 -2.13 8.07 -9.30
CA HIS A 13 -1.57 9.01 -10.24
C HIS A 13 -0.07 8.84 -10.31
N HIS A 14 0.55 9.48 -11.25
CA HIS A 14 1.98 9.35 -11.43
C HIS A 14 2.69 10.29 -10.45
N GLY A 15 3.72 9.82 -9.83
CA GLY A 15 4.46 10.64 -8.90
C GLY A 15 5.56 9.87 -8.22
N ILE A 16 6.08 10.43 -7.15
CA ILE A 16 7.17 9.79 -6.43
C ILE A 16 6.65 9.32 -5.08
N CYS A 17 6.89 8.08 -4.77
CA CYS A 17 6.45 7.52 -3.51
C CYS A 17 7.24 8.18 -2.38
N ILE A 18 6.55 8.64 -1.36
CA ILE A 18 7.24 9.29 -0.25
C ILE A 18 7.88 8.28 0.66
N HIS A 19 7.59 7.01 0.47
CA HIS A 19 8.14 5.97 1.32
C HIS A 19 9.40 5.35 0.70
N CYS A 20 9.33 4.89 -0.52
CA CYS A 20 10.50 4.31 -1.15
C CYS A 20 11.18 5.31 -2.08
N GLU A 21 10.56 6.48 -2.26
CA GLU A 21 11.15 7.52 -3.09
C GLU A 21 11.43 7.06 -4.52
N GLU A 22 10.55 6.25 -5.04
CA GLU A 22 10.70 5.80 -6.41
C GLU A 22 9.53 6.27 -7.24
N GLU A 23 9.78 6.56 -8.49
CA GLU A 23 8.75 7.04 -9.37
C GLU A 23 7.80 5.91 -9.71
N SER A 24 6.54 6.16 -9.71
CA SER A 24 5.56 5.14 -10.01
C SER A 24 4.32 5.79 -10.61
N ASP A 25 3.58 5.03 -11.39
CA ASP A 25 2.36 5.55 -11.96
C ASP A 25 1.21 5.23 -11.03
N GLU A 26 1.45 4.53 -9.96
CA GLU A 26 0.39 4.15 -9.05
C GLU A 26 0.64 4.73 -7.68
N ILE A 27 0.59 6.03 -7.58
CA ILE A 27 0.78 6.70 -6.31
C ILE A 27 -0.58 7.00 -5.72
N THR A 28 -0.84 6.53 -4.53
CA THR A 28 -2.13 6.72 -3.90
C THR A 28 -2.27 8.16 -3.40
N ALA A 29 -3.42 8.48 -2.91
CA ALA A 29 -3.67 9.83 -2.43
C ALA A 29 -2.77 10.16 -1.24
N ASP A 30 -2.28 9.13 -0.55
CA ASP A 30 -1.41 9.37 0.56
C ASP A 30 0.01 9.70 0.10
N GLY A 31 0.31 9.51 -1.16
CA GLY A 31 1.64 9.77 -1.65
C GLY A 31 2.52 8.55 -1.70
N ARG A 32 1.97 7.37 -1.47
CA ARG A 32 2.76 6.15 -1.48
C ARG A 32 2.37 5.30 -2.67
N CYS A 33 3.27 4.53 -3.20
CA CYS A 33 2.95 3.69 -4.33
C CYS A 33 2.18 2.46 -3.84
N VAL A 34 1.46 1.85 -4.76
CA VAL A 34 0.64 0.71 -4.41
C VAL A 34 1.50 -0.40 -3.83
N ASP A 35 2.70 -0.57 -4.34
CA ASP A 35 3.58 -1.61 -3.84
C ASP A 35 3.84 -1.39 -2.34
N CYS A 36 4.13 -0.19 -1.93
CA CYS A 36 4.40 0.09 -0.54
C CYS A 36 3.14 -0.12 0.30
N VAL A 37 2.01 0.28 -0.24
CA VAL A 37 0.77 0.15 0.48
C VAL A 37 0.44 -1.32 0.70
N GLU A 38 0.61 -2.13 -0.33
CA GLU A 38 0.29 -3.53 -0.19
C GLU A 38 1.30 -4.23 0.72
N GLU A 39 2.53 -3.81 0.65
CA GLU A 39 3.54 -4.41 1.49
C GLU A 39 3.23 -4.12 2.95
N GLU A 40 2.78 -2.92 3.24
CA GLU A 40 2.46 -2.59 4.58
C GLU A 40 1.29 -3.41 5.08
N LEU A 41 0.31 -3.63 4.25
CA LEU A 41 -0.82 -4.45 4.61
C LEU A 41 -0.38 -5.88 4.88
N PHE A 42 0.49 -6.39 4.06
CA PHE A 42 0.96 -7.74 4.21
C PHE A 42 1.73 -7.88 5.53
N ILE A 43 2.56 -6.94 5.86
CA ILE A 43 3.32 -7.00 7.08
C ILE A 43 2.39 -6.95 8.28
N GLU A 44 1.40 -6.12 8.21
CA GLU A 44 0.47 -6.03 9.29
C GLU A 44 -0.25 -7.34 9.51
N GLN A 45 -0.66 -7.99 8.47
CA GLN A 45 -1.32 -9.26 8.61
C GLN A 45 -0.38 -10.29 9.17
N CYS A 46 0.84 -10.28 8.72
CA CYS A 46 1.80 -11.22 9.19
C CYS A 46 2.04 -11.03 10.67
N MET A 47 2.16 -9.83 11.12
CA MET A 47 2.41 -9.60 12.50
C MET A 47 1.24 -10.01 13.33
N LYS A 48 0.06 -9.74 12.90
CA LYS A 48 -1.08 -10.14 13.63
C LYS A 48 -1.18 -11.59 13.78
N GLY A 49 -0.95 -12.35 12.77
CA GLY A 49 -1.11 -13.74 12.84
C GLY A 49 0.08 -14.46 13.34
N GLY A 50 1.20 -13.86 13.22
CA GLY A 50 2.38 -14.57 13.53
C GLY A 50 2.81 -14.55 14.91
N GLU A 51 2.23 -13.73 15.70
CA GLU A 51 2.65 -13.67 16.94
C GLU A 51 2.29 -14.80 17.75
N GLN A 52 1.60 -15.75 17.25
CA GLN A 52 1.24 -16.74 18.00
C GLN A 52 2.34 -17.66 18.10
N TRP A 53 3.02 -18.00 18.95
CA TRP A 53 4.04 -18.95 18.99
C TRP A 53 3.73 -20.03 19.90
#